data_f87ce3144eec7d89636db1166beb0c7e
#
_entry.id   f87ce3144eec7d89636db1166beb0c7e
#
_cell.length_a   1.000
_cell.length_b   1.000
_cell.length_c   1.000
_cell.angle_alpha   90.00
_cell.angle_beta   90.00
_cell.angle_gamma   90.00
#
_symmetry.space_group_name_H-M   'P 1'
#
loop_
_entity.id
_entity.type
_entity.pdbx_description
1 polymer ?
#
loop_
_entity_poly.entity_id
_entity_poly.type
_entity_poly.pdbx_seq_one_letter_code
_entity_poly.pdbx_strand_id
1 'polypeptide(L)'
;MCTKDTIEAPYFEIGDLIAKKRDGKEEMTTEEMNFWVKGVLAGDSSSIMSKKLEGMSEIPPVSSAQLGAWLMAVVINGLSARETADLTKAMLNNGQIFNWPSDWKPSLVDKHSIGGVGDKVNKKLKEITTKINRLQINLAERQK
;
A
#
# COMPACT_ATOMS: atom_id res chain seq x y z
N MET A 1 -9.30 -35.00 -17.96
CA MET A 1 -9.72 -34.57 -16.63
C MET A 1 -8.54 -33.82 -16.04
N CYS A 2 -8.56 -32.49 -16.06
CA CYS A 2 -7.50 -31.65 -15.53
C CYS A 2 -7.97 -31.21 -14.15
N THR A 3 -7.39 -31.80 -13.10
CA THR A 3 -7.63 -31.40 -11.72
C THR A 3 -6.99 -30.01 -11.56
N LYS A 4 -7.82 -28.99 -11.36
CA LYS A 4 -7.38 -27.69 -10.88
C LYS A 4 -6.94 -27.90 -9.44
N ASP A 5 -5.65 -28.03 -9.21
CA ASP A 5 -5.05 -27.88 -7.89
C ASP A 5 -5.27 -26.43 -7.48
N THR A 6 -6.29 -26.22 -6.68
CA THR A 6 -6.53 -24.96 -5.98
C THR A 6 -5.43 -24.90 -4.92
N ILE A 7 -4.35 -24.18 -5.22
CA ILE A 7 -3.34 -23.84 -4.22
C ILE A 7 -4.03 -22.89 -3.25
N GLU A 8 -4.50 -23.43 -2.11
CA GLU A 8 -5.01 -22.62 -1.02
C GLU A 8 -3.88 -21.70 -0.54
N ALA A 9 -4.19 -20.41 -0.44
CA ALA A 9 -3.21 -19.44 0.06
C ALA A 9 -2.82 -19.84 1.50
N PRO A 10 -1.52 -19.78 1.87
CA PRO A 10 -1.09 -20.16 3.19
C PRO A 10 -1.78 -19.29 4.26
N TYR A 11 -2.36 -19.95 5.25
CA TYR A 11 -2.97 -19.31 6.41
C TYR A 11 -1.92 -19.14 7.52
N PHE A 12 -1.87 -17.95 8.12
CA PHE A 12 -0.97 -17.65 9.22
C PHE A 12 -1.75 -17.10 10.42
N GLU A 13 -1.32 -17.43 11.62
CA GLU A 13 -1.87 -16.84 12.84
C GLU A 13 -1.22 -15.47 13.09
N ILE A 14 -2.05 -14.42 13.29
CA ILE A 14 -1.57 -13.04 13.51
C ILE A 14 -0.64 -12.98 14.73
N GLY A 15 -0.96 -13.74 15.80
CA GLY A 15 -0.15 -13.80 17.00
C GLY A 15 1.26 -14.33 16.74
N ASP A 16 1.39 -15.34 15.89
CA ASP A 16 2.68 -15.93 15.54
C ASP A 16 3.56 -15.00 14.73
N LEU A 17 2.96 -14.23 13.81
CA LEU A 17 3.68 -13.21 13.04
C LEU A 17 4.24 -12.10 13.95
N ILE A 18 3.45 -11.69 14.95
CA ILE A 18 3.91 -10.73 15.96
C ILE A 18 5.03 -11.33 16.81
N ALA A 19 4.87 -12.57 17.28
CA ALA A 19 5.87 -13.27 18.08
C ALA A 19 7.19 -13.45 17.32
N LYS A 20 7.12 -13.85 16.06
CA LYS A 20 8.28 -13.99 15.17
C LYS A 20 9.07 -12.68 15.08
N LYS A 21 8.37 -11.57 14.87
CA LYS A 21 9.02 -10.23 14.79
C LYS A 21 9.54 -9.76 16.13
N ARG A 22 8.80 -10.01 17.22
CA ARG A 22 9.23 -9.71 18.59
C ARG A 22 10.51 -10.43 18.97
N ASP A 23 10.60 -11.73 18.65
CA ASP A 23 11.72 -12.55 19.05
C ASP A 23 12.97 -12.30 18.20
N GLY A 24 12.81 -11.76 16.99
CA GLY A 24 13.91 -11.30 16.13
C GLY A 24 14.85 -12.41 15.64
N LYS A 25 14.45 -13.68 15.78
CA LYS A 25 15.29 -14.84 15.42
C LYS A 25 15.26 -15.14 13.92
N GLU A 26 14.11 -14.88 13.30
CA GLU A 26 13.85 -15.18 11.90
C GLU A 26 13.18 -14.00 11.22
N GLU A 27 13.48 -13.80 9.95
CA GLU A 27 12.81 -12.81 9.12
C GLU A 27 11.42 -13.31 8.70
N MET A 28 10.49 -12.38 8.56
CA MET A 28 9.20 -12.68 7.93
C MET A 28 9.39 -13.01 6.45
N THR A 29 8.64 -14.00 5.96
CA THR A 29 8.64 -14.34 4.53
C THR A 29 7.79 -13.34 3.73
N THR A 30 7.93 -13.38 2.40
CA THR A 30 7.13 -12.54 1.50
C THR A 30 5.62 -12.83 1.65
N GLU A 31 5.26 -14.10 1.82
CA GLU A 31 3.87 -14.55 2.02
C GLU A 31 3.32 -14.06 3.36
N GLU A 32 4.10 -14.20 4.44
CA GLU A 32 3.75 -13.71 5.78
C GLU A 32 3.57 -12.18 5.76
N MET A 33 4.43 -11.45 5.06
CA MET A 33 4.32 -10.00 4.94
C MET A 33 3.08 -9.57 4.16
N ASN A 34 2.76 -10.26 3.06
CA ASN A 34 1.53 -10.03 2.31
C ASN A 34 0.28 -10.33 3.14
N PHE A 35 0.28 -11.44 3.89
CA PHE A 35 -0.82 -11.81 4.78
C PHE A 35 -1.02 -10.77 5.87
N TRP A 36 0.07 -10.31 6.50
CA TRP A 36 0.06 -9.25 7.50
C TRP A 36 -0.57 -7.96 6.98
N VAL A 37 -0.11 -7.46 5.83
CA VAL A 37 -0.64 -6.22 5.23
C VAL A 37 -2.13 -6.33 4.92
N LYS A 38 -2.57 -7.47 4.37
CA LYS A 38 -3.99 -7.71 4.11
C LYS A 38 -4.82 -7.73 5.40
N GLY A 39 -4.30 -8.36 6.48
CA GLY A 39 -4.95 -8.36 7.79
C GLY A 39 -5.09 -6.96 8.38
N VAL A 40 -4.06 -6.10 8.23
CA VAL A 40 -4.11 -4.69 8.65
C VAL A 40 -5.18 -3.93 7.87
N LEU A 41 -5.25 -4.11 6.56
CA LEU A 41 -6.26 -3.47 5.71
C LEU A 41 -7.68 -3.97 6.03
N ALA A 42 -7.84 -5.24 6.37
CA ALA A 42 -9.13 -5.79 6.81
C ALA A 42 -9.57 -5.23 8.16
N GLY A 43 -8.62 -4.89 9.04
CA GLY A 43 -8.89 -4.26 10.35
C GLY A 43 -9.25 -2.78 10.29
N ASP A 44 -8.93 -2.09 9.19
CA ASP A 44 -9.28 -0.68 8.98
C ASP A 44 -10.66 -0.57 8.31
N SER A 45 -11.71 -0.49 9.12
CA SER A 45 -13.10 -0.36 8.66
C SER A 45 -13.39 0.94 7.89
N SER A 46 -12.48 1.93 7.91
CA SER A 46 -12.59 3.19 7.15
C SER A 46 -12.07 3.07 5.72
N SER A 47 -11.31 2.04 5.43
CA SER A 47 -10.64 1.84 4.14
C SER A 47 -11.61 1.33 3.07
N ILE A 48 -11.51 1.90 1.86
CA ILE A 48 -12.26 1.41 0.68
C ILE A 48 -11.86 -0.04 0.37
N MET A 49 -10.66 -0.45 0.76
CA MET A 49 -10.15 -1.81 0.57
C MET A 49 -10.78 -2.81 1.54
N SER A 50 -11.14 -2.42 2.77
CA SER A 50 -11.84 -3.32 3.69
C SER A 50 -13.19 -3.76 3.11
N LYS A 51 -13.94 -2.85 2.49
CA LYS A 51 -15.20 -3.16 1.81
C LYS A 51 -15.03 -4.10 0.61
N LYS A 52 -13.89 -4.05 -0.07
CA LYS A 52 -13.55 -4.95 -1.17
C LYS A 52 -13.13 -6.33 -0.68
N LEU A 53 -12.58 -6.41 0.53
CA LEU A 53 -12.13 -7.65 1.18
C LEU A 53 -13.24 -8.38 1.95
N GLU A 54 -14.37 -7.71 2.27
CA GLU A 54 -15.53 -8.31 2.94
C GLU A 54 -16.12 -9.54 2.24
N GLY A 55 -15.82 -9.75 0.96
CA GLY A 55 -16.21 -10.95 0.20
C GLY A 55 -15.09 -11.97 -0.03
N MET A 56 -13.86 -11.71 0.43
CA MET A 56 -12.67 -12.56 0.21
C MET A 56 -12.03 -13.04 1.53
N SER A 57 -12.76 -12.97 2.65
CA SER A 57 -12.22 -12.96 4.00
C SER A 57 -11.98 -14.35 4.56
N GLU A 58 -10.88 -14.98 4.19
CA GLU A 58 -10.21 -15.98 5.04
C GLU A 58 -9.09 -15.35 5.90
N ILE A 59 -8.81 -14.05 5.74
CA ILE A 59 -7.72 -13.37 6.47
C ILE A 59 -8.33 -12.63 7.67
N PRO A 60 -7.95 -12.99 8.91
CA PRO A 60 -8.47 -12.32 10.10
C PRO A 60 -8.01 -10.86 10.16
N PRO A 61 -8.88 -9.94 10.59
CA PRO A 61 -8.54 -8.54 10.73
C PRO A 61 -7.53 -8.34 11.86
N VAL A 62 -6.48 -7.55 11.59
CA VAL A 62 -5.50 -7.13 12.61
C VAL A 62 -6.08 -5.99 13.42
N SER A 63 -6.18 -6.16 14.73
CA SER A 63 -6.64 -5.10 15.63
C SER A 63 -5.56 -4.01 15.82
N SER A 64 -5.97 -2.81 16.24
CA SER A 64 -5.04 -1.72 16.54
C SER A 64 -4.01 -2.08 17.60
N ALA A 65 -4.38 -2.93 18.58
CA ALA A 65 -3.46 -3.42 19.60
C ALA A 65 -2.40 -4.35 19.01
N GLN A 66 -2.80 -5.27 18.13
CA GLN A 66 -1.89 -6.17 17.42
C GLN A 66 -0.96 -5.39 16.47
N LEU A 67 -1.48 -4.40 15.76
CA LEU A 67 -0.67 -3.51 14.94
C LEU A 67 0.36 -2.75 15.79
N GLY A 68 -0.05 -2.19 16.92
CA GLY A 68 0.85 -1.52 17.86
C GLY A 68 1.94 -2.43 18.39
N ALA A 69 1.62 -3.68 18.75
CA ALA A 69 2.58 -4.68 19.20
C ALA A 69 3.61 -5.03 18.11
N TRP A 70 3.16 -5.22 16.87
CA TRP A 70 4.05 -5.48 15.74
C TRP A 70 4.96 -4.29 15.43
N LEU A 71 4.41 -3.06 15.41
CA LEU A 71 5.20 -1.84 15.20
C LEU A 71 6.26 -1.66 16.28
N MET A 72 5.94 -1.96 17.54
CA MET A 72 6.92 -1.92 18.63
C MET A 72 8.02 -2.97 18.43
N ALA A 73 7.66 -4.20 18.01
CA ALA A 73 8.64 -5.22 17.68
C ALA A 73 9.58 -4.79 16.54
N VAL A 74 9.04 -4.10 15.52
CA VAL A 74 9.83 -3.50 14.43
C VAL A 74 10.76 -2.40 14.96
N VAL A 75 10.31 -1.56 15.88
CA VAL A 75 11.17 -0.52 16.48
C VAL A 75 12.35 -1.15 17.24
N ILE A 76 12.11 -2.26 17.96
CA ILE A 76 13.14 -2.93 18.76
C ILE A 76 14.13 -3.71 17.89
N ASN A 77 13.64 -4.51 16.96
CA ASN A 77 14.45 -5.48 16.19
C ASN A 77 14.78 -5.02 14.75
N GLY A 78 14.17 -3.91 14.30
CA GLY A 78 14.34 -3.43 12.94
C GLY A 78 13.62 -4.29 11.88
N LEU A 79 13.78 -3.93 10.62
CA LEU A 79 13.44 -4.74 9.45
C LEU A 79 14.72 -4.96 8.64
N SER A 80 14.91 -6.17 8.12
CA SER A 80 15.98 -6.41 7.15
C SER A 80 15.69 -5.67 5.83
N ALA A 81 16.69 -5.56 4.97
CA ALA A 81 16.52 -4.97 3.65
C ALA A 81 15.47 -5.74 2.82
N ARG A 82 15.43 -7.08 2.96
CA ARG A 82 14.44 -7.93 2.31
C ARG A 82 13.04 -7.71 2.86
N GLU A 83 12.88 -7.71 4.19
CA GLU A 83 11.59 -7.44 4.83
C GLU A 83 11.05 -6.05 4.48
N THR A 84 11.92 -5.04 4.41
CA THR A 84 11.54 -3.67 4.00
C THR A 84 11.04 -3.65 2.55
N ALA A 85 11.72 -4.35 1.64
CA ALA A 85 11.30 -4.45 0.25
C ALA A 85 9.98 -5.21 0.10
N ASP A 86 9.80 -6.31 0.86
CA ASP A 86 8.60 -7.13 0.83
C ASP A 86 7.40 -6.39 1.43
N LEU A 87 7.58 -5.66 2.53
CA LEU A 87 6.55 -4.79 3.11
C LEU A 87 6.13 -3.70 2.11
N THR A 88 7.10 -3.05 1.47
CA THR A 88 6.83 -2.01 0.47
C THR A 88 6.04 -2.57 -0.72
N LYS A 89 6.42 -3.74 -1.23
CA LYS A 89 5.69 -4.43 -2.31
C LYS A 89 4.28 -4.86 -1.88
N ALA A 90 4.15 -5.39 -0.66
CA ALA A 90 2.85 -5.79 -0.13
C ALA A 90 1.91 -4.59 -0.02
N MET A 91 2.39 -3.44 0.48
CA MET A 91 1.61 -2.20 0.55
C MET A 91 1.24 -1.69 -0.84
N LEU A 92 2.18 -1.69 -1.79
CA LEU A 92 1.93 -1.26 -3.17
C LEU A 92 0.87 -2.14 -3.85
N ASN A 93 0.99 -3.47 -3.74
CA ASN A 93 0.10 -4.42 -4.39
C ASN A 93 -1.33 -4.42 -3.81
N ASN A 94 -1.48 -4.02 -2.56
CA ASN A 94 -2.76 -3.87 -1.88
C ASN A 94 -3.28 -2.41 -1.89
N GLY A 95 -2.53 -1.48 -2.47
CA GLY A 95 -2.93 -0.09 -2.68
C GLY A 95 -3.70 0.13 -3.97
N GLN A 96 -4.14 1.37 -4.17
CA GLN A 96 -4.73 1.80 -5.43
C GLN A 96 -3.63 2.20 -6.41
N ILE A 97 -3.55 1.50 -7.54
CA ILE A 97 -2.58 1.77 -8.60
C ILE A 97 -3.28 2.52 -9.74
N PHE A 98 -2.70 3.63 -10.17
CA PHE A 98 -3.18 4.37 -11.32
C PHE A 98 -2.68 3.74 -12.61
N ASN A 99 -3.61 3.48 -13.53
CA ASN A 99 -3.30 3.06 -14.89
C ASN A 99 -3.25 4.31 -15.78
N TRP A 100 -2.02 4.73 -16.09
CA TRP A 100 -1.80 5.86 -16.97
C TRP A 100 -1.75 5.42 -18.44
N PRO A 101 -2.26 6.24 -19.37
CA PRO A 101 -2.05 6.02 -20.81
C PRO A 101 -0.56 5.89 -21.13
N SER A 102 -0.22 5.03 -22.10
CA SER A 102 1.18 4.71 -22.40
C SER A 102 1.98 5.91 -22.92
N ASP A 103 1.33 6.83 -23.61
CA ASP A 103 1.86 8.09 -24.14
C ASP A 103 2.21 9.09 -23.02
N TRP A 104 1.59 8.97 -21.86
CA TRP A 104 1.85 9.85 -20.72
C TRP A 104 3.04 9.40 -19.86
N LYS A 105 3.37 8.11 -19.88
CA LYS A 105 4.40 7.52 -19.00
C LYS A 105 5.75 8.26 -19.02
N PRO A 106 6.28 8.73 -20.16
CA PRO A 106 7.55 9.45 -20.18
C PRO A 106 7.50 10.84 -19.52
N SER A 107 6.30 11.40 -19.37
CA SER A 107 6.07 12.75 -18.84
C SER A 107 5.55 12.77 -17.41
N LEU A 108 5.34 11.59 -16.80
CA LEU A 108 4.88 11.49 -15.43
C LEU A 108 6.00 11.82 -14.46
N VAL A 109 5.74 12.76 -13.58
CA VAL A 109 6.64 13.14 -12.49
C VAL A 109 5.88 13.08 -11.17
N ASP A 110 6.55 12.66 -10.13
CA ASP A 110 6.04 12.69 -8.76
C ASP A 110 6.89 13.64 -7.92
N LYS A 111 6.26 14.24 -6.92
CA LYS A 111 6.94 15.12 -5.98
C LYS A 111 6.46 14.79 -4.57
N HIS A 112 7.36 14.33 -3.75
CA HIS A 112 7.12 14.08 -2.34
C HIS A 112 7.48 15.31 -1.49
N SER A 113 6.65 15.63 -0.46
CA SER A 113 6.98 16.65 0.54
C SER A 113 7.69 16.02 1.72
N ILE A 114 8.75 16.66 2.21
CA ILE A 114 9.45 16.25 3.43
C ILE A 114 8.57 16.63 4.63
N GLY A 115 8.15 15.61 5.41
CA GLY A 115 7.44 15.82 6.67
C GLY A 115 5.91 15.78 6.61
N GLY A 116 5.29 15.32 5.53
CA GLY A 116 3.84 15.04 5.45
C GLY A 116 2.92 16.27 5.50
N VAL A 117 3.45 17.47 5.69
CA VAL A 117 2.70 18.74 5.65
C VAL A 117 2.86 19.33 4.26
N GLY A 118 1.73 19.65 3.59
CA GLY A 118 1.73 20.30 2.28
C GLY A 118 2.53 21.61 2.34
N ASP A 119 3.71 21.61 1.73
CA ASP A 119 4.57 22.77 1.71
C ASP A 119 4.07 23.85 0.72
N LYS A 120 4.65 25.05 0.80
CA LYS A 120 4.32 26.19 -0.08
C LYS A 120 4.53 25.86 -1.58
N VAL A 121 5.47 24.94 -1.88
CA VAL A 121 5.79 24.50 -3.24
C VAL A 121 4.65 23.66 -3.82
N ASN A 122 4.05 22.77 -3.03
CA ASN A 122 2.91 21.96 -3.45
C ASN A 122 1.69 22.83 -3.77
N LYS A 123 1.43 23.88 -2.98
CA LYS A 123 0.36 24.85 -3.28
C LYS A 123 0.62 25.57 -4.60
N LYS A 124 1.83 26.04 -4.82
CA LYS A 124 2.21 26.76 -6.03
C LYS A 124 2.22 25.88 -7.28
N LEU A 125 2.67 24.64 -7.17
CA LEU A 125 2.57 23.63 -8.24
C LEU A 125 1.11 23.37 -8.63
N LYS A 126 0.22 23.18 -7.66
CA LYS A 126 -1.21 23.01 -7.91
C LYS A 126 -1.83 24.21 -8.63
N GLU A 127 -1.47 25.42 -8.24
CA GLU A 127 -1.93 26.65 -8.94
C GLU A 127 -1.44 26.73 -10.38
N ILE A 128 -0.18 26.40 -10.63
CA ILE A 128 0.43 26.40 -11.97
C ILE A 128 -0.25 25.33 -12.84
N THR A 129 -0.40 24.11 -12.33
CA THR A 129 -1.07 23.02 -13.07
C THR A 129 -2.51 23.38 -13.41
N THR A 130 -3.24 24.00 -12.49
CA THR A 130 -4.61 24.45 -12.74
C THR A 130 -4.66 25.54 -13.83
N LYS A 131 -3.69 26.46 -13.86
CA LYS A 131 -3.58 27.50 -14.91
C LYS A 131 -3.25 26.90 -16.27
N ILE A 132 -2.32 25.95 -16.32
CA ILE A 132 -1.94 25.26 -17.57
C ILE A 132 -3.16 24.49 -18.12
N ASN A 133 -3.88 23.73 -17.30
CA ASN A 133 -5.06 23.02 -17.75
C ASN A 133 -6.16 23.95 -18.29
N ARG A 134 -6.38 25.12 -17.67
CA ARG A 134 -7.32 26.14 -18.18
C ARG A 134 -6.88 26.71 -19.52
N LEU A 135 -5.59 26.93 -19.70
CA LEU A 135 -5.06 27.43 -20.99
C LEU A 135 -5.20 26.40 -22.10
N GLN A 136 -4.98 25.11 -21.79
CA GLN A 136 -5.16 24.03 -22.77
C GLN A 136 -6.63 23.88 -23.19
N ILE A 137 -7.58 23.97 -22.25
CA ILE A 137 -9.02 23.92 -22.54
C ILE A 137 -9.41 25.10 -23.43
N ASN A 138 -8.97 26.33 -23.10
CA ASN A 138 -9.26 27.53 -23.90
C ASN A 138 -8.66 27.49 -25.31
N LEU A 139 -7.50 26.86 -25.50
CA LEU A 139 -6.90 26.66 -26.82
C LEU A 139 -7.67 25.64 -27.65
N ALA A 140 -8.13 24.54 -27.05
CA ALA A 140 -8.93 23.53 -27.72
C ALA A 140 -10.32 24.06 -28.14
N GLU A 141 -10.92 24.99 -27.38
CA GLU A 141 -12.19 25.65 -27.73
C GLU A 141 -12.04 26.65 -28.87
N ARG A 142 -10.87 27.28 -29.02
CA ARG A 142 -10.60 28.23 -30.12
C ARG A 142 -10.26 27.59 -31.48
N GLN A 143 -10.04 26.29 -31.49
CA GLN A 143 -9.76 25.50 -32.70
C GLN A 143 -11.00 24.79 -33.28
N LYS A 144 -12.17 24.97 -32.65
CA LYS A 144 -13.48 24.56 -33.16
C LYS A 144 -14.21 25.74 -33.81
#